data_5b974e6e6eac5cec1d49af35203e2d8d
#
_entry.id   5b974e6e6eac5cec1d49af35203e2d8d
#
_cell.length_a   1.000
_cell.length_b   1.000
_cell.length_c   1.000
_cell.angle_alpha   90.00
_cell.angle_beta   90.00
_cell.angle_gamma   90.00
#
_symmetry.space_group_name_H-M   'P 1'
#
loop_
_entity.id
_entity.type
_entity.pdbx_description
1 polymer ?
#
loop_
_entity_poly.entity_id
_entity_poly.type
_entity_poly.pdbx_seq_one_letter_code
_entity_poly.pdbx_strand_id
1 'polypeptide(L)'
;MSSAAGGGRTGMTTVLTTRTLPVPGAVLAYDVRGPLPTADGQPPLLMIGQPMEAAGFATFAELFPDRTVVTYDPRGLGRSARTDGRSTNDPEQQADDLHRLVGELGAGPVDLLASSGGAITALAWVAAHPGDVRTLVAHEPPLVGVLPDAEQVFAAERAVQQAYAERGWGAGMAGFMALTSRQGEFTDDFELPAPETFGLPTGDDGNRTDPLLSGVSNAVTAYRPDVAAVQAAPTRVVIAAGTESRGTLTWRTAAATAELLGLELAVFPSHHGGFMGGEHGYAGEPEAFAARLREVLAG
;
A
#
# COMPACT_ATOMS: atom_id res chain seq x y z
N MET A 1 26.82 29.05 -41.83
CA MET A 1 27.44 28.44 -40.67
C MET A 1 26.56 28.73 -39.47
N SER A 2 25.66 27.84 -39.15
CA SER A 2 24.77 27.98 -38.00
C SER A 2 25.08 26.84 -37.04
N SER A 3 25.61 27.20 -35.86
CA SER A 3 25.96 26.30 -34.79
C SER A 3 24.68 25.99 -33.98
N ALA A 4 24.22 24.76 -34.05
CA ALA A 4 23.17 24.28 -33.16
C ALA A 4 23.78 23.97 -31.80
N ALA A 5 23.42 24.74 -30.78
CA ALA A 5 23.74 24.47 -29.39
C ALA A 5 22.86 23.30 -28.92
N GLY A 6 23.45 22.13 -28.77
CA GLY A 6 22.84 20.97 -28.10
C GLY A 6 22.76 21.24 -26.60
N GLY A 7 21.57 21.54 -26.10
CA GLY A 7 21.29 21.60 -24.69
C GLY A 7 21.34 20.21 -24.09
N GLY A 8 22.48 19.84 -23.52
CA GLY A 8 22.61 18.63 -22.70
C GLY A 8 21.73 18.79 -21.46
N ARG A 9 20.64 17.98 -21.35
CA ARG A 9 19.97 17.74 -20.09
C ARG A 9 20.97 16.99 -19.19
N THR A 10 21.62 17.71 -18.30
CA THR A 10 22.33 17.12 -17.15
C THR A 10 21.26 16.42 -16.32
N GLY A 11 21.18 15.10 -16.43
CA GLY A 11 20.39 14.28 -15.52
C GLY A 11 20.91 14.53 -14.10
N MET A 12 20.16 15.26 -13.30
CA MET A 12 20.44 15.36 -11.86
C MET A 12 20.25 13.95 -11.29
N THR A 13 21.35 13.34 -10.87
CA THR A 13 21.29 12.10 -10.09
C THR A 13 20.57 12.42 -8.79
N THR A 14 19.34 11.94 -8.65
CA THR A 14 18.54 12.15 -7.45
C THR A 14 19.19 11.39 -6.30
N VAL A 15 19.68 12.10 -5.29
CA VAL A 15 20.35 11.51 -4.14
C VAL A 15 19.31 10.81 -3.27
N LEU A 16 19.51 9.51 -3.03
CA LEU A 16 18.75 8.73 -2.05
C LEU A 16 19.41 8.91 -0.67
N THR A 17 18.61 9.31 0.32
CA THR A 17 19.05 9.43 1.72
C THR A 17 18.16 8.58 2.61
N THR A 18 18.74 7.57 3.25
CA THR A 18 18.06 6.76 4.27
C THR A 18 18.17 7.43 5.64
N ARG A 19 17.06 7.50 6.35
CA ARG A 19 16.95 8.10 7.69
C ARG A 19 16.16 7.20 8.63
N THR A 20 16.22 7.50 9.92
CA THR A 20 15.39 6.85 10.94
C THR A 20 14.65 7.88 11.77
N LEU A 21 13.43 7.52 12.22
CA LEU A 21 12.60 8.34 13.08
C LEU A 21 12.17 7.52 14.29
N PRO A 22 12.60 7.89 15.50
CA PRO A 22 12.04 7.33 16.72
C PRO A 22 10.59 7.77 16.91
N VAL A 23 9.69 6.78 17.10
CA VAL A 23 8.28 7.01 17.41
C VAL A 23 7.90 6.19 18.64
N PRO A 24 6.76 6.44 19.30
CA PRO A 24 6.33 5.61 20.42
C PRO A 24 6.25 4.13 20.05
N GLY A 25 7.10 3.30 20.68
CA GLY A 25 7.13 1.85 20.49
C GLY A 25 7.77 1.34 19.20
N ALA A 26 8.46 2.19 18.43
CA ALA A 26 9.20 1.77 17.24
C ALA A 26 10.30 2.78 16.84
N VAL A 27 11.18 2.33 15.94
CA VAL A 27 12.08 3.20 15.16
C VAL A 27 11.76 2.94 13.69
N LEU A 28 11.25 3.94 13.00
CA LEU A 28 10.90 3.85 11.59
C LEU A 28 12.13 4.14 10.72
N ALA A 29 12.34 3.35 9.67
CA ALA A 29 13.29 3.64 8.60
C ALA A 29 12.52 4.21 7.40
N TYR A 30 13.07 5.26 6.79
CA TYR A 30 12.50 5.87 5.62
C TYR A 30 13.57 6.40 4.67
N ASP A 31 13.22 6.49 3.41
CA ASP A 31 14.07 6.95 2.35
C ASP A 31 13.52 8.23 1.73
N VAL A 32 14.41 9.18 1.46
CA VAL A 32 14.09 10.43 0.76
C VAL A 32 14.90 10.49 -0.53
N ARG A 33 14.20 10.62 -1.65
CA ARG A 33 14.77 10.88 -2.97
C ARG A 33 14.45 12.31 -3.35
N GLY A 34 15.44 13.15 -3.44
CA GLY A 34 15.28 14.57 -3.77
C GLY A 34 15.44 15.50 -2.57
N PRO A 35 15.37 16.83 -2.81
CA PRO A 35 15.59 17.83 -1.78
C PRO A 35 14.40 17.99 -0.84
N LEU A 36 14.69 18.30 0.43
CA LEU A 36 13.72 18.80 1.40
C LEU A 36 14.29 20.09 2.04
N PRO A 37 13.54 21.21 2.04
CA PRO A 37 12.23 21.37 1.38
C PRO A 37 12.32 21.17 -0.13
N THR A 38 11.17 20.89 -0.76
CA THR A 38 11.09 20.62 -2.21
C THR A 38 11.53 21.85 -3.03
N ALA A 39 12.29 21.60 -4.10
CA ALA A 39 12.89 22.69 -4.88
C ALA A 39 11.87 23.54 -5.66
N ASP A 40 10.73 22.95 -6.02
CA ASP A 40 9.67 23.56 -6.82
C ASP A 40 8.44 23.96 -6.00
N GLY A 41 8.49 23.75 -4.68
CA GLY A 41 7.37 24.03 -3.77
C GLY A 41 6.20 23.06 -3.90
N GLN A 42 6.30 22.00 -4.72
CA GLN A 42 5.29 20.96 -4.75
C GLN A 42 5.37 20.07 -3.50
N PRO A 43 4.24 19.51 -3.00
CA PRO A 43 4.27 18.55 -1.93
C PRO A 43 5.17 17.35 -2.26
N PRO A 44 5.90 16.78 -1.29
CA PRO A 44 6.57 15.50 -1.51
C PRO A 44 5.54 14.42 -1.88
N LEU A 45 5.94 13.47 -2.72
CA LEU A 45 5.14 12.28 -2.99
C LEU A 45 5.56 11.18 -2.02
N LEU A 46 4.68 10.87 -1.07
CA LEU A 46 4.85 9.75 -0.15
C LEU A 46 4.21 8.49 -0.75
N MET A 47 4.90 7.36 -0.69
CA MET A 47 4.40 6.07 -1.16
C MET A 47 4.41 5.07 0.01
N ILE A 48 3.26 4.45 0.26
CA ILE A 48 3.10 3.50 1.38
C ILE A 48 2.38 2.22 0.94
N GLY A 49 2.76 1.10 1.53
CA GLY A 49 2.12 -0.21 1.39
C GLY A 49 2.02 -0.92 2.73
N GLN A 50 1.18 -1.97 2.81
CA GLN A 50 1.06 -2.82 3.98
C GLN A 50 0.50 -4.19 3.58
N PRO A 51 1.18 -5.29 3.90
CA PRO A 51 2.50 -5.42 4.53
C PRO A 51 3.65 -5.37 3.51
N MET A 52 4.07 -4.17 3.15
CA MET A 52 5.12 -3.95 2.16
C MET A 52 6.03 -2.81 2.64
N GLU A 53 7.33 -3.04 2.60
CA GLU A 53 8.37 -2.06 2.91
C GLU A 53 8.71 -1.15 1.70
N ALA A 54 9.54 -0.13 1.94
CA ALA A 54 10.00 0.83 0.94
C ALA A 54 10.57 0.18 -0.33
N ALA A 55 11.18 -1.00 -0.21
CA ALA A 55 11.75 -1.74 -1.33
C ALA A 55 10.71 -2.08 -2.41
N GLY A 56 9.44 -2.30 -2.04
CA GLY A 56 8.37 -2.57 -2.99
C GLY A 56 8.04 -1.39 -3.93
N PHE A 57 8.53 -0.19 -3.63
CA PHE A 57 8.39 1.00 -4.47
C PHE A 57 9.68 1.40 -5.19
N ALA A 58 10.73 0.57 -5.17
CA ALA A 58 12.06 0.97 -5.65
C ALA A 58 12.04 1.43 -7.10
N THR A 59 11.53 0.61 -8.03
CA THR A 59 11.40 0.96 -9.45
C THR A 59 10.45 2.14 -9.64
N PHE A 60 9.32 2.13 -8.95
CA PHE A 60 8.29 3.15 -9.13
C PHE A 60 8.73 4.55 -8.69
N ALA A 61 9.49 4.65 -7.61
CA ALA A 61 10.02 5.90 -7.11
C ALA A 61 11.00 6.58 -8.11
N GLU A 62 11.70 5.80 -8.93
CA GLU A 62 12.61 6.31 -9.95
C GLU A 62 11.89 6.97 -11.13
N LEU A 63 10.60 6.69 -11.32
CA LEU A 63 9.78 7.29 -12.37
C LEU A 63 9.34 8.73 -12.03
N PHE A 64 9.73 9.27 -10.85
CA PHE A 64 9.42 10.64 -10.42
C PHE A 64 10.68 11.46 -10.16
N PRO A 65 11.60 11.60 -11.16
CA PRO A 65 12.87 12.32 -10.96
C PRO A 65 12.68 13.83 -10.77
N ASP A 66 11.51 14.34 -11.11
CA ASP A 66 11.06 15.73 -11.02
C ASP A 66 10.41 16.06 -9.67
N ARG A 67 10.27 15.08 -8.75
CA ARG A 67 9.63 15.26 -7.43
C ARG A 67 10.51 14.73 -6.31
N THR A 68 10.33 15.28 -5.13
CA THR A 68 10.82 14.61 -3.92
C THR A 68 9.89 13.47 -3.60
N VAL A 69 10.45 12.25 -3.56
CA VAL A 69 9.74 11.01 -3.23
C VAL A 69 10.19 10.51 -1.86
N VAL A 70 9.23 10.11 -1.03
CA VAL A 70 9.48 9.50 0.27
C VAL A 70 8.84 8.10 0.31
N THR A 71 9.61 7.13 0.77
CA THR A 71 9.11 5.77 1.05
C THR A 71 9.53 5.38 2.46
N TYR A 72 8.80 4.49 3.12
CA TYR A 72 9.16 4.06 4.47
C TYR A 72 8.86 2.57 4.66
N ASP A 73 9.49 2.00 5.65
CA ASP A 73 9.15 0.67 6.14
C ASP A 73 8.14 0.83 7.28
N PRO A 74 6.94 0.25 7.21
CA PRO A 74 6.00 0.27 8.32
C PRO A 74 6.58 -0.36 9.59
N ARG A 75 6.10 0.06 10.77
CA ARG A 75 6.59 -0.48 12.04
C ARG A 75 6.58 -2.02 12.07
N GLY A 76 7.71 -2.63 12.39
CA GLY A 76 7.89 -4.08 12.46
C GLY A 76 8.10 -4.76 11.11
N LEU A 77 8.24 -4.00 10.02
CA LEU A 77 8.60 -4.50 8.70
C LEU A 77 9.97 -3.97 8.26
N GLY A 78 10.65 -4.73 7.40
CA GLY A 78 11.91 -4.34 6.81
C GLY A 78 12.93 -3.86 7.84
N ARG A 79 13.35 -2.60 7.71
CA ARG A 79 14.35 -1.94 8.57
C ARG A 79 13.74 -1.28 9.82
N SER A 80 12.40 -1.19 9.91
CA SER A 80 11.70 -0.55 11.03
C SER A 80 11.53 -1.51 12.20
N ALA A 81 12.23 -1.24 13.31
CA ALA A 81 12.20 -2.09 14.50
C ALA A 81 11.08 -1.67 15.46
N ARG A 82 10.30 -2.66 15.96
CA ARG A 82 9.36 -2.45 17.08
C ARG A 82 10.06 -2.62 18.41
N THR A 83 9.64 -1.82 19.38
CA THR A 83 10.14 -1.88 20.76
C THR A 83 9.00 -2.03 21.78
N ASP A 84 7.74 -2.06 21.32
CA ASP A 84 6.54 -2.14 22.14
C ASP A 84 6.11 -3.58 22.49
N GLY A 85 6.81 -4.60 21.97
CA GLY A 85 6.51 -6.02 22.19
C GLY A 85 5.24 -6.51 21.49
N ARG A 86 4.59 -5.68 20.68
CA ARG A 86 3.41 -6.04 19.88
C ARG A 86 3.82 -6.61 18.54
N SER A 87 2.96 -7.45 17.95
CA SER A 87 3.13 -7.98 16.59
C SER A 87 2.04 -7.49 15.63
N THR A 88 0.89 -7.01 16.13
CA THR A 88 -0.25 -6.63 15.30
C THR A 88 -0.04 -5.31 14.58
N ASN A 89 -0.51 -5.23 13.34
CA ASN A 89 -0.56 -4.01 12.54
C ASN A 89 -1.89 -3.30 12.79
N ASP A 90 -1.81 -2.14 13.42
CA ASP A 90 -2.95 -1.31 13.77
C ASP A 90 -2.96 -0.07 12.87
N PRO A 91 -4.00 0.14 12.02
CA PRO A 91 -4.07 1.29 11.12
C PRO A 91 -4.01 2.65 11.82
N GLU A 92 -4.61 2.80 13.01
CA GLU A 92 -4.60 4.06 13.75
C GLU A 92 -3.21 4.35 14.31
N GLN A 93 -2.53 3.32 14.86
CA GLN A 93 -1.15 3.49 15.32
C GLN A 93 -0.20 3.83 14.16
N GLN A 94 -0.39 3.23 13.00
CA GLN A 94 0.41 3.54 11.81
C GLN A 94 0.07 4.94 11.25
N ALA A 95 -1.17 5.39 11.37
CA ALA A 95 -1.56 6.76 11.03
C ALA A 95 -0.80 7.80 11.87
N ASP A 96 -0.68 7.56 13.19
CA ASP A 96 0.13 8.41 14.08
C ASP A 96 1.62 8.38 13.72
N ASP A 97 2.15 7.26 13.26
CA ASP A 97 3.51 7.17 12.75
C ASP A 97 3.74 8.05 11.52
N LEU A 98 2.81 7.98 10.57
CA LEU A 98 2.88 8.77 9.34
C LEU A 98 2.71 10.27 9.62
N HIS A 99 1.85 10.64 10.55
CA HIS A 99 1.74 12.02 11.04
C HIS A 99 3.10 12.53 11.56
N ARG A 100 3.78 11.74 12.40
CA ARG A 100 5.11 12.09 12.92
C ARG A 100 6.15 12.16 11.81
N LEU A 101 6.09 11.23 10.84
CA LEU A 101 6.99 11.24 9.69
C LEU A 101 6.83 12.52 8.87
N VAL A 102 5.61 12.92 8.54
CA VAL A 102 5.35 14.17 7.80
C VAL A 102 5.80 15.40 8.59
N GLY A 103 5.60 15.40 9.91
CA GLY A 103 6.15 16.44 10.79
C GLY A 103 7.68 16.52 10.72
N GLU A 104 8.37 15.37 10.72
CA GLU A 104 9.84 15.30 10.59
C GLU A 104 10.34 15.78 9.21
N LEU A 105 9.58 15.53 8.14
CA LEU A 105 9.94 16.00 6.81
C LEU A 105 9.92 17.53 6.71
N GLY A 106 9.07 18.21 7.48
CA GLY A 106 8.98 19.66 7.55
C GLY A 106 8.61 20.35 6.23
N ALA A 107 7.97 19.61 5.31
CA ALA A 107 7.67 20.06 3.95
C ALA A 107 6.18 20.41 3.74
N GLY A 108 5.38 20.47 4.82
CA GLY A 108 3.92 20.66 4.75
C GLY A 108 3.18 19.41 4.30
N PRO A 109 1.94 19.54 3.80
CA PRO A 109 1.14 18.41 3.37
C PRO A 109 1.82 17.62 2.23
N VAL A 110 1.61 16.30 2.21
CA VAL A 110 2.15 15.41 1.16
C VAL A 110 1.07 15.04 0.13
N ASP A 111 1.48 14.66 -1.09
CA ASP A 111 0.70 13.81 -1.95
C ASP A 111 1.00 12.36 -1.60
N LEU A 112 -0.01 11.50 -1.58
CA LEU A 112 0.10 10.15 -1.07
C LEU A 112 -0.41 9.13 -2.09
N LEU A 113 0.46 8.20 -2.49
CA LEU A 113 0.05 6.93 -3.06
C LEU A 113 0.07 5.89 -1.95
N ALA A 114 -1.07 5.31 -1.64
CA ALA A 114 -1.22 4.28 -0.64
C ALA A 114 -1.80 3.02 -1.29
N SER A 115 -1.14 1.86 -1.15
CA SER A 115 -1.57 0.62 -1.77
C SER A 115 -1.92 -0.45 -0.74
N SER A 116 -2.97 -1.23 -1.06
CA SER A 116 -3.39 -2.37 -0.24
C SER A 116 -3.73 -1.97 1.20
N GLY A 117 -3.24 -2.68 2.21
CA GLY A 117 -3.41 -2.31 3.61
C GLY A 117 -2.87 -0.90 3.95
N GLY A 118 -1.88 -0.40 3.19
CA GLY A 118 -1.43 0.98 3.29
C GLY A 118 -2.53 2.00 2.95
N ALA A 119 -3.42 1.67 2.02
CA ALA A 119 -4.58 2.51 1.70
C ALA A 119 -5.58 2.59 2.86
N ILE A 120 -5.74 1.51 3.63
CA ILE A 120 -6.55 1.52 4.85
C ILE A 120 -5.91 2.40 5.93
N THR A 121 -4.60 2.25 6.14
CA THR A 121 -3.83 3.13 7.03
C THR A 121 -3.96 4.60 6.62
N ALA A 122 -3.95 4.90 5.31
CA ALA A 122 -4.10 6.25 4.78
C ALA A 122 -5.50 6.83 5.07
N LEU A 123 -6.56 6.04 4.99
CA LEU A 123 -7.92 6.48 5.37
C LEU A 123 -8.00 6.79 6.86
N ALA A 124 -7.39 5.95 7.72
CA ALA A 124 -7.29 6.22 9.15
C ALA A 124 -6.51 7.52 9.42
N TRP A 125 -5.41 7.71 8.68
CA TRP A 125 -4.57 8.90 8.81
C TRP A 125 -5.29 10.19 8.41
N VAL A 126 -5.98 10.20 7.26
CA VAL A 126 -6.77 11.36 6.81
C VAL A 126 -7.87 11.71 7.82
N ALA A 127 -8.50 10.70 8.44
CA ALA A 127 -9.53 10.93 9.46
C ALA A 127 -8.95 11.53 10.75
N ALA A 128 -7.80 11.02 11.22
CA ALA A 128 -7.19 11.41 12.49
C ALA A 128 -6.37 12.71 12.39
N HIS A 129 -5.72 12.97 11.26
CA HIS A 129 -4.79 14.10 11.05
C HIS A 129 -5.13 14.84 9.74
N PRO A 130 -6.32 15.49 9.67
CA PRO A 130 -6.76 16.19 8.49
C PRO A 130 -5.88 17.41 8.23
N GLY A 131 -5.18 17.46 7.13
CA GLY A 131 -4.24 18.51 6.76
C GLY A 131 -2.84 18.03 6.48
N ASP A 132 -2.48 16.79 6.85
CA ASP A 132 -1.18 16.19 6.52
C ASP A 132 -1.10 15.75 5.06
N VAL A 133 -2.23 15.41 4.45
CA VAL A 133 -2.32 14.88 3.10
C VAL A 133 -3.12 15.82 2.21
N ARG A 134 -2.52 16.29 1.11
CA ARG A 134 -3.18 17.12 0.10
C ARG A 134 -4.07 16.27 -0.80
N THR A 135 -3.49 15.23 -1.39
CA THR A 135 -4.18 14.27 -2.26
C THR A 135 -3.81 12.86 -1.85
N LEU A 136 -4.82 12.04 -1.57
CA LEU A 136 -4.68 10.60 -1.34
C LEU A 136 -5.16 9.84 -2.58
N VAL A 137 -4.30 9.01 -3.15
CA VAL A 137 -4.68 7.92 -4.07
C VAL A 137 -4.60 6.62 -3.30
N ALA A 138 -5.75 6.09 -2.89
CA ALA A 138 -5.91 4.83 -2.16
C ALA A 138 -6.16 3.71 -3.17
N HIS A 139 -5.10 2.97 -3.51
CA HIS A 139 -5.13 1.90 -4.51
C HIS A 139 -5.49 0.56 -3.86
N GLU A 140 -6.63 0.03 -4.26
CA GLU A 140 -7.14 -1.29 -3.85
C GLU A 140 -7.11 -1.55 -2.33
N PRO A 141 -7.76 -0.69 -1.52
CA PRO A 141 -7.87 -0.91 -0.07
C PRO A 141 -8.67 -2.19 0.21
N PRO A 142 -8.10 -3.21 0.90
CA PRO A 142 -8.81 -4.46 1.20
C PRO A 142 -9.74 -4.29 2.41
N LEU A 143 -10.67 -3.34 2.33
CA LEU A 143 -11.64 -3.04 3.38
C LEU A 143 -12.79 -4.06 3.34
N VAL A 144 -12.53 -5.27 3.84
CA VAL A 144 -13.45 -6.42 3.73
C VAL A 144 -14.81 -6.13 4.35
N GLY A 145 -14.84 -5.41 5.48
CA GLY A 145 -16.07 -5.16 6.23
C GLY A 145 -17.16 -4.35 5.49
N VAL A 146 -16.87 -3.81 4.29
CA VAL A 146 -17.86 -3.08 3.47
C VAL A 146 -18.56 -3.99 2.43
N LEU A 147 -18.10 -5.23 2.28
CA LEU A 147 -18.68 -6.17 1.32
C LEU A 147 -19.92 -6.87 1.89
N PRO A 148 -20.89 -7.23 1.05
CA PRO A 148 -22.06 -7.99 1.48
C PRO A 148 -21.71 -9.41 1.95
N ASP A 149 -20.63 -10.00 1.42
CA ASP A 149 -20.08 -11.31 1.74
C ASP A 149 -18.86 -11.25 2.70
N ALA A 150 -18.76 -10.20 3.51
CA ALA A 150 -17.63 -9.97 4.41
C ALA A 150 -17.36 -11.15 5.36
N GLU A 151 -18.43 -11.80 5.88
CA GLU A 151 -18.29 -12.93 6.79
C GLU A 151 -17.61 -14.13 6.11
N GLN A 152 -17.95 -14.41 4.85
CA GLN A 152 -17.35 -15.45 4.04
C GLN A 152 -15.87 -15.12 3.72
N VAL A 153 -15.57 -13.87 3.40
CA VAL A 153 -14.19 -13.44 3.18
C VAL A 153 -13.36 -13.60 4.45
N PHE A 154 -13.85 -13.14 5.61
CA PHE A 154 -13.14 -13.33 6.88
C PHE A 154 -13.00 -14.82 7.26
N ALA A 155 -13.97 -15.67 6.90
CA ALA A 155 -13.85 -17.11 7.08
C ALA A 155 -12.74 -17.70 6.20
N ALA A 156 -12.65 -17.27 4.94
CA ALA A 156 -11.57 -17.65 4.02
C ALA A 156 -10.19 -17.17 4.49
N GLU A 157 -10.07 -15.93 4.97
CA GLU A 157 -8.83 -15.41 5.58
C GLU A 157 -8.39 -16.28 6.78
N ARG A 158 -9.31 -16.62 7.68
CA ARG A 158 -8.99 -17.51 8.81
C ARG A 158 -8.55 -18.89 8.35
N ALA A 159 -9.17 -19.46 7.32
CA ALA A 159 -8.76 -20.76 6.77
C ALA A 159 -7.33 -20.70 6.18
N VAL A 160 -6.97 -19.61 5.49
CA VAL A 160 -5.60 -19.36 5.00
C VAL A 160 -4.61 -19.31 6.16
N GLN A 161 -4.91 -18.55 7.21
CA GLN A 161 -4.05 -18.43 8.40
C GLN A 161 -3.90 -19.76 9.14
N GLN A 162 -4.98 -20.53 9.25
CA GLN A 162 -4.93 -21.86 9.84
C GLN A 162 -4.06 -22.82 9.00
N ALA A 163 -4.21 -22.79 7.68
CA ALA A 163 -3.36 -23.57 6.78
C ALA A 163 -1.87 -23.22 6.93
N TYR A 164 -1.54 -21.94 7.06
CA TYR A 164 -0.19 -21.47 7.35
C TYR A 164 0.31 -21.98 8.71
N ALA A 165 -0.51 -21.84 9.75
CA ALA A 165 -0.14 -22.27 11.11
C ALA A 165 0.10 -23.78 11.22
N GLU A 166 -0.70 -24.60 10.52
CA GLU A 166 -0.65 -26.06 10.61
C GLU A 166 0.30 -26.72 9.61
N ARG A 167 0.45 -26.14 8.40
CA ARG A 167 1.12 -26.79 7.25
C ARG A 167 2.24 -25.97 6.62
N GLY A 168 2.52 -24.76 7.16
CA GLY A 168 3.60 -23.91 6.73
C GLY A 168 3.28 -22.98 5.55
N TRP A 169 4.34 -22.32 5.09
CA TRP A 169 4.23 -21.19 4.15
C TRP A 169 3.55 -21.56 2.84
N GLY A 170 3.90 -22.67 2.23
CA GLY A 170 3.34 -23.06 0.94
C GLY A 170 1.82 -23.25 0.97
N ALA A 171 1.30 -23.90 2.04
CA ALA A 171 -0.14 -24.09 2.20
C ALA A 171 -0.89 -22.76 2.47
N GLY A 172 -0.33 -21.90 3.30
CA GLY A 172 -0.87 -20.56 3.54
C GLY A 172 -0.88 -19.71 2.27
N MET A 173 0.24 -19.69 1.54
CA MET A 173 0.38 -18.89 0.31
C MET A 173 -0.53 -19.40 -0.81
N ALA A 174 -0.70 -20.72 -0.98
CA ALA A 174 -1.64 -21.27 -1.95
C ALA A 174 -3.08 -20.82 -1.66
N GLY A 175 -3.48 -20.85 -0.39
CA GLY A 175 -4.78 -20.33 0.04
C GLY A 175 -4.91 -18.82 -0.19
N PHE A 176 -3.88 -18.04 0.10
CA PHE A 176 -3.88 -16.60 -0.13
C PHE A 176 -3.99 -16.26 -1.62
N MET A 177 -3.26 -16.96 -2.48
CA MET A 177 -3.36 -16.78 -3.94
C MET A 177 -4.77 -17.11 -4.45
N ALA A 178 -5.38 -18.18 -3.96
CA ALA A 178 -6.76 -18.53 -4.30
C ALA A 178 -7.75 -17.46 -3.82
N LEU A 179 -7.58 -16.96 -2.59
CA LEU A 179 -8.41 -15.91 -2.02
C LEU A 179 -8.33 -14.62 -2.84
N THR A 180 -7.13 -14.18 -3.21
CA THR A 180 -6.92 -12.90 -3.92
C THR A 180 -7.28 -12.98 -5.40
N SER A 181 -7.19 -14.16 -6.03
CA SER A 181 -7.55 -14.38 -7.44
C SER A 181 -9.02 -14.74 -7.68
N ARG A 182 -9.78 -15.03 -6.61
CA ARG A 182 -11.21 -15.35 -6.74
C ARG A 182 -11.98 -14.22 -7.40
N GLN A 183 -12.82 -14.57 -8.37
CA GLN A 183 -13.73 -13.65 -9.04
C GLN A 183 -15.13 -13.71 -8.42
N GLY A 184 -15.73 -12.55 -8.18
CA GLY A 184 -17.08 -12.44 -7.63
C GLY A 184 -17.13 -12.63 -6.09
N GLU A 185 -18.33 -12.94 -5.60
CA GLU A 185 -18.61 -13.08 -4.16
C GLU A 185 -18.04 -14.38 -3.59
N PHE A 186 -17.69 -14.32 -2.31
CA PHE A 186 -17.33 -15.50 -1.53
C PHE A 186 -18.58 -16.19 -1.00
N THR A 187 -18.53 -17.51 -1.00
CA THR A 187 -19.57 -18.40 -0.50
C THR A 187 -18.96 -19.35 0.53
N ASP A 188 -19.78 -20.08 1.27
CA ASP A 188 -19.31 -20.98 2.33
C ASP A 188 -18.52 -22.19 1.80
N ASP A 189 -18.43 -22.35 0.47
CA ASP A 189 -17.71 -23.43 -0.22
C ASP A 189 -16.28 -23.05 -0.64
N PHE A 190 -15.67 -22.00 -0.06
CA PHE A 190 -14.29 -21.65 -0.36
C PHE A 190 -13.33 -22.76 0.11
N GLU A 191 -12.68 -23.40 -0.86
CA GLU A 191 -11.72 -24.47 -0.62
C GLU A 191 -10.28 -23.96 -0.81
N LEU A 192 -9.37 -24.45 0.06
CA LEU A 192 -7.95 -24.16 -0.05
C LEU A 192 -7.29 -25.14 -1.04
N PRO A 193 -6.65 -24.64 -2.11
CA PRO A 193 -5.93 -25.49 -3.03
C PRO A 193 -4.66 -26.08 -2.39
N ALA A 194 -4.18 -27.18 -2.95
CA ALA A 194 -2.88 -27.72 -2.58
C ALA A 194 -1.74 -26.80 -3.09
N PRO A 195 -0.62 -26.67 -2.35
CA PRO A 195 0.52 -25.85 -2.74
C PRO A 195 1.04 -26.13 -4.15
N GLU A 196 1.02 -27.41 -4.56
CA GLU A 196 1.47 -27.88 -5.88
C GLU A 196 0.69 -27.24 -7.02
N THR A 197 -0.56 -26.82 -6.79
CA THR A 197 -1.40 -26.14 -7.79
C THR A 197 -0.71 -24.87 -8.31
N PHE A 198 0.07 -24.21 -7.44
CA PHE A 198 0.81 -22.98 -7.76
C PHE A 198 2.32 -23.20 -7.83
N GLY A 199 2.80 -24.45 -7.84
CA GLY A 199 4.24 -24.75 -7.82
C GLY A 199 4.96 -24.36 -6.54
N LEU A 200 4.23 -24.25 -5.41
CA LEU A 200 4.76 -23.84 -4.13
C LEU A 200 5.31 -25.03 -3.33
N PRO A 201 6.24 -24.79 -2.38
CA PRO A 201 6.78 -25.84 -1.52
C PRO A 201 5.68 -26.54 -0.69
N THR A 202 5.78 -27.87 -0.54
CA THR A 202 4.89 -28.66 0.31
C THR A 202 5.45 -28.92 1.71
N GLY A 203 6.76 -28.70 1.88
CA GLY A 203 7.43 -28.85 3.18
C GLY A 203 7.17 -27.66 4.10
N ASP A 204 7.01 -27.98 5.38
CA ASP A 204 6.91 -26.94 6.44
C ASP A 204 8.31 -26.59 6.94
N ASP A 205 8.70 -25.32 6.79
CA ASP A 205 9.98 -24.79 7.26
C ASP A 205 9.93 -24.36 8.75
N GLY A 206 8.77 -24.48 9.39
CA GLY A 206 8.53 -24.06 10.77
C GLY A 206 8.42 -22.55 10.98
N ASN A 207 8.61 -21.72 9.95
CA ASN A 207 8.45 -20.27 10.05
C ASN A 207 6.97 -19.91 10.18
N ARG A 208 6.66 -19.02 11.14
CA ARG A 208 5.30 -18.52 11.43
C ARG A 208 5.26 -16.98 11.54
N THR A 209 6.26 -16.31 10.99
CA THR A 209 6.42 -14.84 11.11
C THR A 209 6.10 -14.09 9.82
N ASP A 210 5.59 -14.78 8.79
CA ASP A 210 5.19 -14.12 7.54
C ASP A 210 4.10 -13.07 7.81
N PRO A 211 4.33 -11.78 7.49
CA PRO A 211 3.41 -10.70 7.85
C PRO A 211 2.08 -10.74 7.08
N LEU A 212 2.03 -11.46 5.95
CA LEU A 212 0.85 -11.62 5.15
C LEU A 212 -0.05 -12.78 5.64
N LEU A 213 0.58 -13.85 6.17
CA LEU A 213 -0.10 -15.10 6.46
C LEU A 213 -0.36 -15.35 7.96
N SER A 214 0.38 -14.67 8.84
CA SER A 214 0.33 -14.93 10.30
C SER A 214 -0.86 -14.32 11.03
N GLY A 215 -1.70 -13.54 10.34
CA GLY A 215 -2.83 -12.84 10.96
C GLY A 215 -2.46 -11.53 11.67
N VAL A 216 -1.20 -11.10 11.64
CA VAL A 216 -0.77 -9.83 12.25
C VAL A 216 -1.43 -8.62 11.58
N SER A 217 -1.93 -8.77 10.36
CA SER A 217 -2.62 -7.73 9.59
C SER A 217 -4.16 -7.81 9.66
N ASN A 218 -4.74 -8.67 10.50
CA ASN A 218 -6.20 -8.82 10.59
C ASN A 218 -6.92 -7.52 10.98
N ALA A 219 -6.30 -6.69 11.81
CA ALA A 219 -6.86 -5.38 12.18
C ALA A 219 -6.96 -4.43 10.98
N VAL A 220 -6.15 -4.65 9.94
CA VAL A 220 -6.17 -3.85 8.71
C VAL A 220 -7.40 -4.20 7.88
N THR A 221 -7.64 -5.48 7.55
CA THR A 221 -8.80 -5.89 6.73
C THR A 221 -10.14 -5.73 7.47
N ALA A 222 -10.13 -5.80 8.80
CA ALA A 222 -11.28 -5.58 9.67
C ALA A 222 -11.51 -4.12 10.07
N TYR A 223 -10.65 -3.19 9.65
CA TYR A 223 -10.77 -1.77 9.99
C TYR A 223 -12.11 -1.18 9.51
N ARG A 224 -12.64 -0.24 10.28
CA ARG A 224 -13.84 0.51 9.93
C ARG A 224 -13.50 2.00 9.91
N PRO A 225 -13.40 2.62 8.72
CA PRO A 225 -13.04 4.03 8.64
C PRO A 225 -14.14 4.93 9.22
N ASP A 226 -13.73 6.01 9.85
CA ASP A 226 -14.64 7.11 10.16
C ASP A 226 -14.95 7.87 8.87
N VAL A 227 -16.04 7.47 8.22
CA VAL A 227 -16.49 8.03 6.94
C VAL A 227 -16.73 9.53 7.03
N ALA A 228 -17.34 9.98 8.14
CA ALA A 228 -17.65 11.39 8.32
C ALA A 228 -16.38 12.23 8.48
N ALA A 229 -15.40 11.75 9.22
CA ALA A 229 -14.10 12.42 9.36
C ALA A 229 -13.32 12.46 8.04
N VAL A 230 -13.30 11.34 7.27
CA VAL A 230 -12.66 11.30 5.94
C VAL A 230 -13.31 12.30 4.98
N GLN A 231 -14.65 12.36 4.94
CA GLN A 231 -15.39 13.27 4.06
C GLN A 231 -15.25 14.74 4.48
N ALA A 232 -15.06 15.02 5.77
CA ALA A 232 -14.86 16.38 6.30
C ALA A 232 -13.42 16.89 6.13
N ALA A 233 -12.46 16.00 5.87
CA ALA A 233 -11.06 16.37 5.72
C ALA A 233 -10.86 17.24 4.44
N PRO A 234 -9.90 18.19 4.45
CA PRO A 234 -9.57 18.96 3.26
C PRO A 234 -8.83 18.16 2.19
N THR A 235 -8.47 16.91 2.47
CA THR A 235 -7.77 15.99 1.60
C THR A 235 -8.62 15.60 0.39
N ARG A 236 -8.09 15.73 -0.81
CA ARG A 236 -8.72 15.13 -1.99
C ARG A 236 -8.47 13.62 -1.98
N VAL A 237 -9.51 12.84 -1.73
CA VAL A 237 -9.45 11.37 -1.69
C VAL A 237 -9.85 10.79 -3.04
N VAL A 238 -9.04 9.90 -3.59
CA VAL A 238 -9.28 9.14 -4.81
C VAL A 238 -9.12 7.67 -4.49
N ILE A 239 -10.20 6.90 -4.61
CA ILE A 239 -10.14 5.43 -4.49
C ILE A 239 -9.86 4.88 -5.88
N ALA A 240 -8.86 4.01 -5.99
CA ALA A 240 -8.37 3.51 -7.27
C ALA A 240 -8.32 1.97 -7.30
N ALA A 241 -8.45 1.40 -8.50
CA ALA A 241 -8.25 -0.03 -8.72
C ALA A 241 -7.68 -0.32 -10.11
N GLY A 242 -6.89 -1.38 -10.22
CA GLY A 242 -6.25 -1.80 -11.47
C GLY A 242 -7.25 -2.46 -12.44
N THR A 243 -7.12 -2.16 -13.72
CA THR A 243 -8.01 -2.72 -14.77
C THR A 243 -8.08 -4.25 -14.74
N GLU A 244 -6.94 -4.90 -14.48
CA GLU A 244 -6.80 -6.36 -14.46
C GLU A 244 -7.30 -7.01 -13.17
N SER A 245 -7.47 -6.21 -12.11
CA SER A 245 -8.06 -6.67 -10.84
C SER A 245 -9.58 -6.77 -10.88
N ARG A 246 -10.24 -6.39 -12.00
CA ARG A 246 -11.71 -6.35 -12.10
C ARG A 246 -12.35 -7.66 -11.64
N GLY A 247 -13.25 -7.56 -10.66
CA GLY A 247 -13.99 -8.70 -10.10
C GLY A 247 -13.27 -9.46 -8.99
N THR A 248 -11.96 -9.23 -8.77
CA THR A 248 -11.22 -9.81 -7.63
C THR A 248 -11.63 -9.15 -6.31
N LEU A 249 -11.18 -9.73 -5.20
CA LEU A 249 -11.46 -9.20 -3.86
C LEU A 249 -11.06 -7.72 -3.73
N THR A 250 -9.84 -7.36 -4.13
CA THR A 250 -9.31 -6.01 -3.96
C THR A 250 -9.99 -4.96 -4.86
N TRP A 251 -10.42 -5.36 -6.05
CA TRP A 251 -11.29 -4.51 -6.87
C TRP A 251 -12.65 -4.27 -6.20
N ARG A 252 -13.28 -5.34 -5.71
CA ARG A 252 -14.61 -5.28 -5.07
C ARG A 252 -14.59 -4.40 -3.83
N THR A 253 -13.57 -4.57 -2.98
CA THR A 253 -13.40 -3.73 -1.79
C THR A 253 -13.12 -2.28 -2.15
N ALA A 254 -12.31 -2.00 -3.18
CA ALA A 254 -12.08 -0.65 -3.66
C ALA A 254 -13.37 0.02 -4.18
N ALA A 255 -14.15 -0.70 -5.00
CA ALA A 255 -15.43 -0.21 -5.51
C ALA A 255 -16.42 0.10 -4.39
N ALA A 256 -16.57 -0.82 -3.43
CA ALA A 256 -17.44 -0.64 -2.27
C ALA A 256 -16.94 0.50 -1.34
N THR A 257 -15.62 0.68 -1.21
CA THR A 257 -15.05 1.81 -0.45
C THR A 257 -15.33 3.14 -1.14
N ALA A 258 -15.22 3.20 -2.47
CA ALA A 258 -15.57 4.41 -3.22
C ALA A 258 -17.05 4.76 -3.04
N GLU A 259 -17.94 3.77 -3.16
CA GLU A 259 -19.39 3.95 -2.93
C GLU A 259 -19.68 4.44 -1.49
N LEU A 260 -19.05 3.81 -0.48
CA LEU A 260 -19.17 4.19 0.93
C LEU A 260 -18.79 5.65 1.18
N LEU A 261 -17.77 6.14 0.48
CA LEU A 261 -17.29 7.53 0.60
C LEU A 261 -18.01 8.51 -0.33
N GLY A 262 -18.93 8.03 -1.19
CA GLY A 262 -19.64 8.86 -2.19
C GLY A 262 -18.72 9.33 -3.33
N LEU A 263 -17.70 8.53 -3.69
CA LEU A 263 -16.70 8.83 -4.70
C LEU A 263 -16.84 7.91 -5.92
N GLU A 264 -16.34 8.36 -7.07
CA GLU A 264 -16.16 7.51 -8.23
C GLU A 264 -14.86 6.69 -8.10
N LEU A 265 -14.90 5.42 -8.53
CA LEU A 265 -13.72 4.57 -8.60
C LEU A 265 -12.82 5.00 -9.76
N ALA A 266 -11.60 5.40 -9.48
CA ALA A 266 -10.60 5.70 -10.51
C ALA A 266 -9.94 4.41 -11.00
N VAL A 267 -9.92 4.21 -12.33
CA VAL A 267 -9.29 3.04 -12.93
C VAL A 267 -7.83 3.35 -13.26
N PHE A 268 -6.94 2.47 -12.84
CA PHE A 268 -5.51 2.50 -13.10
C PHE A 268 -5.10 1.34 -14.03
N PRO A 269 -3.98 1.47 -14.75
CA PRO A 269 -3.41 0.36 -15.53
C PRO A 269 -3.02 -0.83 -14.67
N SER A 270 -2.98 -2.03 -15.29
CA SER A 270 -2.51 -3.27 -14.69
C SER A 270 -3.37 -3.79 -13.52
N HIS A 271 -2.75 -4.45 -12.53
CA HIS A 271 -3.36 -5.18 -11.43
C HIS A 271 -2.97 -4.59 -10.07
N HIS A 272 -3.21 -5.34 -8.98
CA HIS A 272 -2.91 -4.93 -7.59
C HIS A 272 -1.47 -4.45 -7.37
N GLY A 273 -0.50 -5.09 -8.02
CA GLY A 273 0.91 -4.70 -8.05
C GLY A 273 1.29 -3.85 -9.26
N GLY A 274 0.36 -3.12 -9.88
CA GLY A 274 0.56 -2.42 -11.14
C GLY A 274 1.71 -1.41 -11.17
N PHE A 275 2.09 -0.88 -10.02
CA PHE A 275 3.23 0.04 -9.86
C PHE A 275 4.58 -0.68 -9.73
N MET A 276 4.63 -2.00 -9.54
CA MET A 276 5.86 -2.76 -9.33
C MET A 276 6.56 -3.09 -10.64
N GLY A 277 7.89 -2.97 -10.66
CA GLY A 277 8.75 -3.32 -11.80
C GLY A 277 9.29 -4.75 -11.77
N GLY A 278 8.80 -5.59 -10.87
CA GLY A 278 9.26 -6.98 -10.65
C GLY A 278 9.66 -7.28 -9.20
N GLU A 279 9.53 -6.28 -8.31
CA GLU A 279 9.75 -6.47 -6.89
C GLU A 279 8.82 -7.56 -6.34
N HIS A 280 9.31 -8.38 -5.43
CA HIS A 280 8.57 -9.52 -4.84
C HIS A 280 8.01 -10.51 -5.87
N GLY A 281 8.56 -10.53 -7.10
CA GLY A 281 8.08 -11.39 -8.18
C GLY A 281 6.81 -10.89 -8.89
N TYR A 282 6.37 -9.66 -8.61
CA TYR A 282 5.26 -9.01 -9.30
C TYR A 282 5.78 -8.06 -10.37
N ALA A 283 5.34 -8.24 -11.61
CA ALA A 283 5.62 -7.34 -12.72
C ALA A 283 4.32 -6.69 -13.17
N GLY A 284 4.16 -5.41 -12.89
CA GLY A 284 3.05 -4.58 -13.36
C GLY A 284 3.41 -3.76 -14.59
N GLU A 285 2.77 -2.61 -14.71
CA GLU A 285 3.00 -1.60 -15.75
C GLU A 285 3.41 -0.26 -15.12
N PRO A 286 4.57 -0.18 -14.43
CA PRO A 286 4.92 0.96 -13.59
C PRO A 286 4.94 2.29 -14.33
N GLU A 287 5.38 2.35 -15.60
CA GLU A 287 5.38 3.56 -16.39
C GLU A 287 3.96 4.06 -16.71
N ALA A 288 3.05 3.16 -17.10
CA ALA A 288 1.66 3.49 -17.35
C ALA A 288 0.95 3.91 -16.06
N PHE A 289 1.25 3.21 -14.96
CA PHE A 289 0.72 3.55 -13.63
C PHE A 289 1.22 4.93 -13.17
N ALA A 290 2.51 5.26 -13.37
CA ALA A 290 3.09 6.55 -13.04
C ALA A 290 2.47 7.69 -13.87
N ALA A 291 2.22 7.48 -15.16
CA ALA A 291 1.54 8.44 -16.01
C ALA A 291 0.13 8.74 -15.47
N ARG A 292 -0.63 7.69 -15.13
CA ARG A 292 -1.96 7.82 -14.55
C ARG A 292 -1.96 8.51 -13.19
N LEU A 293 -1.00 8.18 -12.33
CA LEU A 293 -0.84 8.85 -11.03
C LEU A 293 -0.58 10.34 -11.20
N ARG A 294 0.29 10.74 -12.14
CA ARG A 294 0.55 12.16 -12.45
C ARG A 294 -0.71 12.90 -12.89
N GLU A 295 -1.53 12.30 -13.76
CA GLU A 295 -2.82 12.88 -14.18
C GLU A 295 -3.72 13.12 -12.97
N VAL A 296 -3.86 12.11 -12.12
CA VAL A 296 -4.70 12.20 -10.92
C VAL A 296 -4.16 13.26 -9.95
N LEU A 297 -2.85 13.38 -9.75
CA LEU A 297 -2.27 14.37 -8.84
C LEU A 297 -2.34 15.81 -9.37
N ALA A 298 -2.45 15.99 -10.69
CA ALA A 298 -2.51 17.31 -11.34
C ALA A 298 -3.91 17.95 -11.31
N GLY A 299 -4.97 17.17 -11.16
CA GLY A 299 -6.30 17.68 -11.27
C GLY A 299 -7.34 17.29 -10.34
#